data_91ec925f78b66f81718e2079d9b29542
#
_entry.id   91ec925f78b66f81718e2079d9b29542
#
_cell.length_a   1.000
_cell.length_b   1.000
_cell.length_c   1.000
_cell.angle_alpha   90.00
_cell.angle_beta   90.00
_cell.angle_gamma   90.00
#
_symmetry.space_group_name_H-M   'P 1'
#
loop_
_entity.id
_entity.type
_entity.pdbx_description
1 polymer ?
#
loop_
_entity_poly.entity_id
_entity_poly.type
_entity_poly.pdbx_seq_one_letter_code
_entity_poly.pdbx_strand_id
1 'polypeptide(L)'
;ISLMAAGIGEGDEVITSPYTFFATAGSIVRSGAKPVFVDINDVTFNIKAEHIERHITSNTKAIMPVHLYGQCADMEPIMELAKKHNLVVIEDAAQSIGSEYKNKRAGSLGDMGCFSFFPAKNLGAFGDGGIVTTSSDDLYEKLKVLRVHGSKPKYYHKSIGGNFRLDSLQAGVVKAKLNYLEGWPD
;
A
#
# COMPACT_ATOMS: atom_id res chain seq x y z
N ILE A 1 -3.59 7.78 -1.44
CA ILE A 1 -4.26 7.66 -2.75
C ILE A 1 -4.92 6.30 -2.92
N SER A 2 -4.30 5.17 -2.46
CA SER A 2 -4.87 3.82 -2.56
C SER A 2 -6.18 3.68 -1.78
N LEU A 3 -6.24 4.22 -0.56
CA LEU A 3 -7.47 4.29 0.23
C LEU A 3 -8.58 5.06 -0.49
N MET A 4 -8.24 6.20 -1.09
CA MET A 4 -9.17 6.99 -1.92
C MET A 4 -9.68 6.19 -3.13
N ALA A 5 -8.80 5.48 -3.83
CA ALA A 5 -9.16 4.67 -5.00
C ALA A 5 -10.08 3.49 -4.62
N ALA A 6 -9.88 2.93 -3.42
CA ALA A 6 -10.75 1.91 -2.84
C ALA A 6 -12.08 2.46 -2.29
N GLY A 7 -12.27 3.80 -2.26
CA GLY A 7 -13.47 4.43 -1.73
C GLY A 7 -13.57 4.40 -0.20
N ILE A 8 -12.45 4.26 0.48
CA ILE A 8 -12.38 4.15 1.94
C ILE A 8 -12.32 5.55 2.57
N GLY A 9 -13.20 5.82 3.53
CA GLY A 9 -13.34 7.12 4.17
C GLY A 9 -14.05 7.08 5.52
N GLU A 10 -14.79 8.14 5.83
CA GLU A 10 -15.47 8.32 7.11
C GLU A 10 -16.44 7.15 7.41
N GLY A 11 -16.36 6.61 8.62
CA GLY A 11 -17.16 5.48 9.07
C GLY A 11 -16.57 4.11 8.74
N ASP A 12 -15.59 4.04 7.85
CA ASP A 12 -14.92 2.78 7.48
C ASP A 12 -13.79 2.43 8.47
N GLU A 13 -13.49 1.14 8.56
CA GLU A 13 -12.38 0.60 9.33
C GLU A 13 -11.36 -0.08 8.40
N VAL A 14 -10.07 0.12 8.70
CA VAL A 14 -8.95 -0.54 8.02
C VAL A 14 -8.10 -1.28 9.05
N ILE A 15 -7.98 -2.59 8.89
CA ILE A 15 -7.16 -3.43 9.76
C ILE A 15 -5.69 -3.32 9.36
N THR A 16 -4.82 -3.07 10.34
CA THR A 16 -3.36 -3.01 10.16
C THR A 16 -2.64 -3.41 11.44
N SER A 17 -1.30 -3.40 11.45
CA SER A 17 -0.51 -3.63 12.65
C SER A 17 -0.12 -2.32 13.35
N PRO A 18 0.05 -2.32 14.69
CA PRO A 18 0.52 -1.14 15.43
C PRO A 18 2.04 -0.93 15.30
N TYR A 19 2.78 -2.00 14.97
CA TYR A 19 4.23 -1.97 14.82
C TYR A 19 4.59 -1.70 13.36
N THR A 20 4.72 -0.43 13.03
CA THR A 20 4.97 0.06 11.68
C THR A 20 5.46 1.51 11.72
N PHE A 21 5.81 2.08 10.56
CA PHE A 21 6.01 3.51 10.46
C PHE A 21 4.67 4.25 10.57
N PHE A 22 4.69 5.44 11.16
CA PHE A 22 3.48 6.25 11.42
C PHE A 22 2.57 6.45 10.20
N ALA A 23 3.14 6.52 8.99
CA ALA A 23 2.38 6.77 7.77
C ALA A 23 1.29 5.74 7.48
N THR A 24 1.45 4.49 7.91
CA THR A 24 0.44 3.43 7.74
C THR A 24 -0.88 3.83 8.41
N ALA A 25 -0.85 4.06 9.73
CA ALA A 25 -2.02 4.51 10.47
C ALA A 25 -2.41 5.96 10.11
N GLY A 26 -1.44 6.83 9.91
CA GLY A 26 -1.66 8.23 9.55
C GLY A 26 -2.40 8.40 8.24
N SER A 27 -2.13 7.57 7.22
CA SER A 27 -2.86 7.62 5.94
C SER A 27 -4.31 7.16 6.09
N ILE A 28 -4.57 6.15 6.93
CA ILE A 28 -5.93 5.67 7.25
C ILE A 28 -6.73 6.81 7.91
N VAL A 29 -6.18 7.43 8.95
CA VAL A 29 -6.85 8.54 9.65
C VAL A 29 -7.08 9.73 8.70
N ARG A 30 -6.12 10.06 7.85
CA ARG A 30 -6.26 11.15 6.87
C ARG A 30 -7.32 10.88 5.80
N SER A 31 -7.64 9.62 5.51
CA SER A 31 -8.77 9.30 4.63
C SER A 31 -10.14 9.45 5.31
N GLY A 32 -10.18 9.69 6.62
CA GLY A 32 -11.38 9.72 7.46
C GLY A 32 -11.73 8.36 8.06
N ALA A 33 -11.03 7.31 7.69
CA ALA A 33 -11.25 5.96 8.21
C ALA A 33 -10.57 5.74 9.57
N LYS A 34 -10.98 4.70 10.28
CA LYS A 34 -10.45 4.31 11.58
C LYS A 34 -9.46 3.14 11.42
N PRO A 35 -8.20 3.27 11.88
CA PRO A 35 -7.30 2.13 11.96
C PRO A 35 -7.73 1.16 13.08
N VAL A 36 -7.80 -0.12 12.76
CA VAL A 36 -8.03 -1.21 13.70
C VAL A 36 -6.74 -2.02 13.81
N PHE A 37 -6.15 -2.02 14.99
CA PHE A 37 -4.85 -2.65 15.17
C PHE A 37 -4.98 -4.12 15.57
N VAL A 38 -4.23 -4.97 14.86
CA VAL A 38 -4.02 -6.37 15.14
C VAL A 38 -2.55 -6.57 15.48
N ASP A 39 -2.29 -7.33 16.55
CA ASP A 39 -0.95 -7.57 17.04
C ASP A 39 -0.04 -8.25 16.01
N ILE A 40 1.26 -8.13 16.21
CA ILE A 40 2.30 -8.69 15.34
C ILE A 40 2.76 -10.06 15.85
N ASN A 41 3.32 -10.84 14.94
CA ASN A 41 4.10 -12.01 15.27
C ASN A 41 5.46 -11.56 15.84
N ASP A 42 5.85 -12.13 16.97
CA ASP A 42 7.05 -11.80 17.73
C ASP A 42 8.36 -12.26 17.09
N VAL A 43 8.29 -13.06 16.02
CA VAL A 43 9.44 -13.51 15.24
C VAL A 43 9.59 -12.71 13.94
N THR A 44 8.46 -12.52 13.22
CA THR A 44 8.49 -11.86 11.90
C THR A 44 8.18 -10.37 11.96
N PHE A 45 7.63 -9.88 13.07
CA PHE A 45 7.13 -8.52 13.30
C PHE A 45 6.01 -8.09 12.34
N ASN A 46 5.54 -8.98 11.50
CA ASN A 46 4.39 -8.77 10.63
C ASN A 46 3.08 -9.09 11.33
N ILE A 47 1.96 -8.58 10.82
CA ILE A 47 0.63 -8.79 11.39
C ILE A 47 0.32 -10.28 11.59
N LYS A 48 -0.24 -10.67 12.73
CA LYS A 48 -0.75 -12.02 12.98
C LYS A 48 -2.03 -12.27 12.18
N ALA A 49 -1.92 -12.96 11.05
CA ALA A 49 -3.05 -13.21 10.15
C ALA A 49 -4.20 -13.95 10.85
N GLU A 50 -3.88 -14.92 11.73
CA GLU A 50 -4.85 -15.67 12.54
C GLU A 50 -5.65 -14.82 13.53
N HIS A 51 -5.20 -13.61 13.80
CA HIS A 51 -5.90 -12.68 14.68
C HIS A 51 -6.79 -11.69 13.94
N ILE A 52 -6.69 -11.58 12.62
CA ILE A 52 -7.41 -10.57 11.83
C ILE A 52 -8.92 -10.77 11.92
N GLU A 53 -9.39 -12.01 11.75
CA GLU A 53 -10.82 -12.29 11.59
C GLU A 53 -11.68 -11.80 12.76
N ARG A 54 -11.20 -11.95 13.99
CA ARG A 54 -11.90 -11.49 15.20
C ARG A 54 -12.06 -9.96 15.31
N HIS A 55 -11.34 -9.20 14.49
CA HIS A 55 -11.40 -7.74 14.44
C HIS A 55 -12.22 -7.20 13.26
N ILE A 56 -12.74 -8.11 12.42
CA ILE A 56 -13.60 -7.71 11.29
C ILE A 56 -14.99 -7.35 11.82
N THR A 57 -15.46 -6.16 11.43
CA THR A 57 -16.81 -5.65 11.71
C THR A 57 -17.55 -5.37 10.40
N SER A 58 -18.81 -4.94 10.49
CA SER A 58 -19.57 -4.47 9.31
C SER A 58 -18.95 -3.22 8.64
N ASN A 59 -18.14 -2.47 9.39
CA ASN A 59 -17.47 -1.27 8.90
C ASN A 59 -16.09 -1.55 8.32
N THR A 60 -15.54 -2.74 8.49
CA THR A 60 -14.23 -3.11 7.92
C THR A 60 -14.33 -3.13 6.40
N LYS A 61 -13.44 -2.39 5.72
CA LYS A 61 -13.37 -2.31 4.25
C LYS A 61 -12.06 -2.79 3.68
N ALA A 62 -10.99 -2.76 4.46
CA ALA A 62 -9.69 -3.20 3.99
C ALA A 62 -8.83 -3.83 5.08
N ILE A 63 -7.87 -4.62 4.63
CA ILE A 63 -6.71 -5.04 5.40
C ILE A 63 -5.49 -4.38 4.77
N MET A 64 -4.67 -3.72 5.59
CA MET A 64 -3.41 -3.10 5.16
C MET A 64 -2.24 -3.79 5.88
N PRO A 65 -1.77 -4.95 5.37
CA PRO A 65 -0.58 -5.59 5.90
C PRO A 65 0.65 -4.74 5.59
N VAL A 66 1.58 -4.71 6.53
CA VAL A 66 2.89 -4.06 6.34
C VAL A 66 3.92 -5.15 6.09
N HIS A 67 4.72 -5.01 5.05
CA HIS A 67 5.84 -5.87 4.75
C HIS A 67 7.09 -5.28 5.41
N LEU A 68 7.22 -5.54 6.72
CA LEU A 68 8.19 -4.86 7.55
C LEU A 68 9.62 -5.39 7.32
N TYR A 69 10.58 -4.49 7.28
CA TYR A 69 12.02 -4.81 7.13
C TYR A 69 12.38 -5.66 5.91
N GLY A 70 11.59 -5.55 4.83
CA GLY A 70 11.83 -6.34 3.62
C GLY A 70 11.21 -7.74 3.63
N GLN A 71 10.52 -8.13 4.69
CA GLN A 71 9.84 -9.41 4.80
C GLN A 71 8.34 -9.27 4.53
N CYS A 72 7.83 -10.00 3.54
CA CYS A 72 6.38 -10.03 3.29
C CYS A 72 5.61 -10.61 4.48
N ALA A 73 4.45 -10.01 4.79
CA ALA A 73 3.47 -10.63 5.68
C ALA A 73 2.98 -11.97 5.10
N ASP A 74 2.41 -12.83 5.94
CA ASP A 74 1.81 -14.08 5.48
C ASP A 74 0.52 -13.78 4.70
N MET A 75 0.68 -13.60 3.37
CA MET A 75 -0.36 -13.07 2.51
C MET A 75 -1.46 -14.09 2.18
N GLU A 76 -1.15 -15.38 2.18
CA GLU A 76 -2.15 -16.40 1.80
C GLU A 76 -3.37 -16.37 2.71
N PRO A 77 -3.25 -16.49 4.06
CA PRO A 77 -4.40 -16.40 4.95
C PRO A 77 -5.05 -15.01 4.94
N ILE A 78 -4.27 -13.93 4.73
CA ILE A 78 -4.82 -12.58 4.60
C ILE A 78 -5.73 -12.47 3.38
N MET A 79 -5.29 -12.98 2.22
CA MET A 79 -6.08 -12.97 0.98
C MET A 79 -7.32 -13.86 1.07
N GLU A 80 -7.25 -15.00 1.76
CA GLU A 80 -8.40 -15.86 2.01
C GLU A 80 -9.46 -15.14 2.86
N LEU A 81 -9.05 -14.47 3.94
CA LEU A 81 -9.95 -13.66 4.78
C LEU A 81 -10.54 -12.49 4.00
N ALA A 82 -9.72 -11.77 3.23
CA ALA A 82 -10.19 -10.67 2.41
C ALA A 82 -11.26 -11.11 1.41
N LYS A 83 -11.04 -12.23 0.74
CA LYS A 83 -12.03 -12.83 -0.18
C LYS A 83 -13.31 -13.23 0.55
N LYS A 84 -13.19 -13.89 1.71
CA LYS A 84 -14.34 -14.35 2.52
C LYS A 84 -15.23 -13.19 2.96
N HIS A 85 -14.64 -12.06 3.32
CA HIS A 85 -15.32 -10.89 3.87
C HIS A 85 -15.47 -9.73 2.88
N ASN A 86 -15.11 -9.95 1.61
CA ASN A 86 -15.15 -8.93 0.54
C ASN A 86 -14.39 -7.63 0.91
N LEU A 87 -13.17 -7.79 1.42
CA LEU A 87 -12.28 -6.70 1.84
C LEU A 87 -11.21 -6.43 0.78
N VAL A 88 -10.81 -5.17 0.67
CA VAL A 88 -9.69 -4.76 -0.18
C VAL A 88 -8.37 -5.01 0.58
N VAL A 89 -7.34 -5.50 -0.12
CA VAL A 89 -5.99 -5.65 0.46
C VAL A 89 -5.04 -4.63 -0.15
N ILE A 90 -4.50 -3.75 0.71
CA ILE A 90 -3.53 -2.72 0.34
C ILE A 90 -2.20 -3.06 1.02
N GLU A 91 -1.21 -3.49 0.24
CA GLU A 91 0.12 -3.79 0.77
C GLU A 91 0.88 -2.50 1.10
N ASP A 92 1.26 -2.30 2.35
CA ASP A 92 2.29 -1.32 2.70
C ASP A 92 3.66 -1.96 2.49
N ALA A 93 4.17 -1.82 1.29
CA ALA A 93 5.45 -2.36 0.84
C ALA A 93 6.57 -1.29 0.86
N ALA A 94 6.41 -0.23 1.68
CA ALA A 94 7.36 0.89 1.73
C ALA A 94 8.79 0.49 2.13
N GLN A 95 8.99 -0.73 2.64
CA GLN A 95 10.30 -1.27 3.02
C GLN A 95 10.66 -2.56 2.26
N SER A 96 9.87 -2.96 1.23
CA SER A 96 9.92 -4.33 0.69
C SER A 96 10.00 -4.37 -0.83
N ILE A 97 10.57 -3.33 -1.45
CA ILE A 97 10.78 -3.38 -2.90
C ILE A 97 11.76 -4.51 -3.23
N GLY A 98 11.37 -5.37 -4.17
CA GLY A 98 12.16 -6.55 -4.54
C GLY A 98 11.84 -7.82 -3.71
N SER A 99 11.19 -7.70 -2.55
CA SER A 99 10.83 -8.86 -1.72
C SER A 99 9.81 -9.77 -2.40
N GLU A 100 9.83 -11.05 -2.03
CA GLU A 100 8.95 -12.07 -2.59
C GLU A 100 8.22 -12.86 -1.49
N TYR A 101 7.00 -13.28 -1.82
CA TYR A 101 6.23 -14.26 -1.07
C TYR A 101 5.74 -15.33 -2.04
N LYS A 102 6.18 -16.60 -1.83
CA LYS A 102 5.82 -17.75 -2.68
C LYS A 102 6.02 -17.46 -4.18
N ASN A 103 7.21 -16.93 -4.55
CA ASN A 103 7.60 -16.57 -5.92
C ASN A 103 6.76 -15.46 -6.58
N LYS A 104 6.08 -14.64 -5.79
CA LYS A 104 5.39 -13.45 -6.26
C LYS A 104 5.97 -12.21 -5.57
N ARG A 105 6.20 -11.16 -6.32
CA ARG A 105 6.76 -9.90 -5.80
C ARG A 105 5.77 -9.19 -4.86
N ALA A 106 6.30 -8.63 -3.78
CA ALA A 106 5.56 -7.64 -2.99
C ALA A 106 4.98 -6.55 -3.90
N GLY A 107 3.78 -6.07 -3.58
CA GLY A 107 3.04 -5.12 -4.41
C GLY A 107 2.23 -5.76 -5.53
N SER A 108 2.26 -7.11 -5.66
CA SER A 108 1.42 -7.86 -6.59
C SER A 108 0.61 -8.97 -5.88
N LEU A 109 0.60 -8.96 -4.56
CA LEU A 109 -0.02 -9.99 -3.73
C LEU A 109 -1.45 -9.62 -3.36
N GLY A 110 -1.71 -8.33 -3.11
CA GLY A 110 -3.03 -7.76 -2.83
C GLY A 110 -3.63 -7.03 -4.04
N ASP A 111 -4.65 -6.21 -3.78
CA ASP A 111 -5.31 -5.39 -4.81
C ASP A 111 -4.46 -4.19 -5.23
N MET A 112 -3.71 -3.62 -4.29
CA MET A 112 -2.77 -2.52 -4.50
C MET A 112 -1.53 -2.70 -3.64
N GLY A 113 -0.36 -2.33 -4.17
CA GLY A 113 0.89 -2.25 -3.41
C GLY A 113 1.43 -0.82 -3.37
N CYS A 114 1.88 -0.37 -2.19
CA CYS A 114 2.38 0.97 -1.97
C CYS A 114 3.87 0.93 -1.64
N PHE A 115 4.71 1.57 -2.47
CA PHE A 115 6.14 1.65 -2.28
C PHE A 115 6.59 3.08 -2.02
N SER A 116 7.64 3.22 -1.22
CA SER A 116 8.29 4.51 -0.94
C SER A 116 9.62 4.60 -1.68
N PHE A 117 9.87 5.75 -2.28
CA PHE A 117 11.17 6.13 -2.84
C PHE A 117 11.86 7.21 -1.99
N PHE A 118 11.47 7.36 -0.71
CA PHE A 118 12.19 8.21 0.22
C PHE A 118 13.70 7.89 0.16
N PRO A 119 14.61 8.88 0.25
CA PRO A 119 16.05 8.68 -0.02
C PRO A 119 16.72 7.54 0.73
N ALA A 120 16.26 7.24 1.96
CA ALA A 120 16.83 6.15 2.78
C ALA A 120 16.24 4.76 2.48
N LYS A 121 15.36 4.63 1.48
CA LYS A 121 14.80 3.33 1.07
C LYS A 121 15.75 2.60 0.12
N ASN A 122 15.62 1.27 0.04
CA ASN A 122 16.44 0.44 -0.83
C ASN A 122 16.49 0.98 -2.27
N LEU A 123 15.35 1.35 -2.84
CA LEU A 123 15.26 2.08 -4.10
C LEU A 123 14.86 3.54 -3.81
N GLY A 124 15.77 4.30 -3.21
CA GLY A 124 15.54 5.71 -2.86
C GLY A 124 15.77 6.65 -4.04
N ALA A 125 14.90 7.65 -4.19
CA ALA A 125 15.12 8.83 -5.03
C ALA A 125 16.06 9.84 -4.33
N PHE A 126 16.27 11.02 -4.91
CA PHE A 126 17.00 12.13 -4.28
C PHE A 126 16.06 13.08 -3.50
N GLY A 127 14.81 12.73 -3.36
CA GLY A 127 13.76 13.45 -2.65
C GLY A 127 12.57 12.53 -2.41
N ASP A 128 11.42 13.13 -2.06
CA ASP A 128 10.20 12.37 -1.81
C ASP A 128 9.66 11.72 -3.09
N GLY A 129 9.16 10.51 -2.95
CA GLY A 129 8.55 9.78 -4.05
C GLY A 129 7.96 8.45 -3.61
N GLY A 130 7.18 7.86 -4.49
CA GLY A 130 6.58 6.56 -4.29
C GLY A 130 5.84 6.09 -5.55
N ILE A 131 5.40 4.85 -5.50
CA ILE A 131 4.60 4.24 -6.56
C ILE A 131 3.50 3.37 -5.97
N VAL A 132 2.38 3.30 -6.64
CA VAL A 132 1.32 2.32 -6.37
C VAL A 132 1.24 1.35 -7.53
N THR A 133 1.21 0.07 -7.22
CA THR A 133 1.00 -1.02 -8.18
C THR A 133 -0.38 -1.62 -8.01
N THR A 134 -0.98 -2.10 -9.10
CA THR A 134 -2.23 -2.86 -9.11
C THR A 134 -2.35 -3.69 -10.37
N SER A 135 -3.05 -4.82 -10.28
CA SER A 135 -3.43 -5.64 -11.43
C SER A 135 -4.87 -5.38 -11.89
N SER A 136 -5.60 -4.45 -11.24
CA SER A 136 -6.98 -4.08 -11.59
C SER A 136 -6.98 -2.85 -12.49
N ASP A 137 -7.53 -2.98 -13.70
CA ASP A 137 -7.69 -1.84 -14.62
C ASP A 137 -8.59 -0.75 -14.05
N ASP A 138 -9.63 -1.10 -13.28
CA ASP A 138 -10.51 -0.15 -12.63
C ASP A 138 -9.78 0.69 -11.57
N LEU A 139 -8.98 0.04 -10.71
CA LEU A 139 -8.17 0.73 -9.71
C LEU A 139 -7.08 1.58 -10.38
N TYR A 140 -6.44 1.07 -11.43
CA TYR A 140 -5.45 1.82 -12.21
C TYR A 140 -6.04 3.11 -12.79
N GLU A 141 -7.21 3.05 -13.42
CA GLU A 141 -7.87 4.25 -13.96
C GLU A 141 -8.27 5.24 -12.85
N LYS A 142 -8.78 4.77 -11.72
CA LYS A 142 -9.07 5.64 -10.55
C LYS A 142 -7.80 6.32 -10.03
N LEU A 143 -6.70 5.57 -9.84
CA LEU A 143 -5.43 6.10 -9.38
C LEU A 143 -4.87 7.15 -10.34
N LYS A 144 -4.96 6.94 -11.66
CA LYS A 144 -4.54 7.93 -12.67
C LYS A 144 -5.31 9.25 -12.56
N VAL A 145 -6.60 9.18 -12.31
CA VAL A 145 -7.44 10.37 -12.15
C VAL A 145 -7.14 11.07 -10.83
N LEU A 146 -7.10 10.34 -9.72
CA LEU A 146 -6.86 10.87 -8.39
C LEU A 146 -5.50 11.57 -8.26
N ARG A 147 -4.43 11.03 -8.88
CA ARG A 147 -3.08 11.58 -8.79
C ARG A 147 -2.92 12.96 -9.44
N VAL A 148 -3.89 13.39 -10.24
CA VAL A 148 -3.91 14.69 -10.94
C VAL A 148 -5.16 15.48 -10.57
N HIS A 149 -5.45 15.58 -9.27
CA HIS A 149 -6.55 16.34 -8.69
C HIS A 149 -7.94 15.89 -9.14
N GLY A 150 -8.13 14.62 -9.52
CA GLY A 150 -9.42 14.09 -9.97
C GLY A 150 -9.80 14.51 -11.40
N SER A 151 -8.81 14.88 -12.24
CA SER A 151 -9.03 15.44 -13.57
C SER A 151 -9.03 14.36 -14.66
N LYS A 152 -10.13 14.29 -15.45
CA LYS A 152 -10.24 13.48 -16.68
C LYS A 152 -11.43 13.99 -17.54
N PRO A 153 -11.20 14.57 -18.76
CA PRO A 153 -9.93 14.99 -19.33
C PRO A 153 -9.28 16.14 -18.54
N LYS A 154 -8.08 16.55 -18.94
CA LYS A 154 -7.32 17.62 -18.27
C LYS A 154 -8.20 18.87 -18.06
N TYR A 155 -8.15 19.45 -16.85
CA TYR A 155 -8.96 20.59 -16.37
C TYR A 155 -10.44 20.30 -16.08
N TYR A 156 -10.94 19.09 -16.32
CA TYR A 156 -12.30 18.71 -15.92
C TYR A 156 -12.23 17.76 -14.73
N HIS A 157 -12.56 18.26 -13.55
CA HIS A 157 -12.44 17.55 -12.26
C HIS A 157 -13.75 16.85 -11.94
N LYS A 158 -13.76 15.52 -11.96
CA LYS A 158 -14.94 14.67 -11.67
C LYS A 158 -14.93 14.15 -10.23
N SER A 159 -13.80 14.22 -9.56
CA SER A 159 -13.62 13.80 -8.18
C SER A 159 -12.57 14.68 -7.50
N ILE A 160 -12.52 14.63 -6.17
CA ILE A 160 -11.45 15.28 -5.41
C ILE A 160 -10.26 14.34 -5.36
N GLY A 161 -9.15 14.78 -5.90
CA GLY A 161 -7.86 14.11 -5.83
C GLY A 161 -6.79 15.03 -5.26
N GLY A 162 -5.53 14.73 -5.54
CA GLY A 162 -4.40 15.54 -5.09
C GLY A 162 -3.27 15.59 -6.11
N ASN A 163 -2.21 16.29 -5.76
CA ASN A 163 -0.95 16.16 -6.47
C ASN A 163 -0.17 14.99 -5.86
N PHE A 164 -0.38 13.79 -6.43
CA PHE A 164 0.31 12.57 -6.04
C PHE A 164 1.23 12.09 -7.19
N ARG A 165 1.93 13.03 -7.82
CA ARG A 165 2.82 12.77 -8.95
C ARG A 165 4.24 12.59 -8.48
N LEU A 166 4.98 11.68 -9.12
CA LEU A 166 6.43 11.65 -9.07
C LEU A 166 6.96 12.59 -10.15
N ASP A 167 7.84 13.51 -9.81
CA ASP A 167 8.46 14.37 -10.81
C ASP A 167 9.47 13.63 -11.69
N SER A 168 9.74 14.16 -12.88
CA SER A 168 10.57 13.50 -13.89
C SER A 168 12.03 13.35 -13.45
N LEU A 169 12.55 14.25 -12.60
CA LEU A 169 13.93 14.17 -12.09
C LEU A 169 14.05 12.97 -11.16
N GLN A 170 13.15 12.86 -10.17
CA GLN A 170 13.15 11.73 -9.24
C GLN A 170 12.85 10.40 -9.97
N ALA A 171 11.94 10.41 -10.94
CA ALA A 171 11.67 9.24 -11.78
C ALA A 171 12.92 8.80 -12.57
N GLY A 172 13.73 9.73 -13.06
CA GLY A 172 15.00 9.46 -13.71
C GLY A 172 16.02 8.80 -12.80
N VAL A 173 16.15 9.29 -11.56
CA VAL A 173 17.02 8.71 -10.53
C VAL A 173 16.60 7.28 -10.20
N VAL A 174 15.32 7.08 -9.90
CA VAL A 174 14.76 5.75 -9.57
C VAL A 174 14.96 4.78 -10.73
N LYS A 175 14.68 5.21 -11.97
CA LYS A 175 14.87 4.39 -13.18
C LYS A 175 16.33 3.96 -13.37
N ALA A 176 17.28 4.86 -13.15
CA ALA A 176 18.71 4.52 -13.26
C ALA A 176 19.13 3.48 -12.23
N LYS A 177 18.64 3.59 -10.99
CA LYS A 177 18.95 2.68 -9.88
C LYS A 177 18.22 1.33 -9.99
N LEU A 178 17.05 1.29 -10.61
CA LEU A 178 16.21 0.09 -10.72
C LEU A 178 16.95 -1.09 -11.38
N ASN A 179 17.84 -0.81 -12.32
CA ASN A 179 18.63 -1.84 -13.02
C ASN A 179 19.59 -2.60 -12.09
N TYR A 180 19.87 -2.07 -10.91
CA TYR A 180 20.79 -2.66 -9.94
C TYR A 180 20.07 -3.36 -8.78
N LEU A 181 18.74 -3.21 -8.68
CA LEU A 181 17.94 -3.70 -7.54
C LEU A 181 18.14 -5.19 -7.27
N GLU A 182 18.16 -6.01 -8.33
CA GLU A 182 18.32 -7.47 -8.21
C GLU A 182 19.74 -7.90 -7.77
N GLY A 183 20.71 -7.03 -7.91
CA GLY A 183 22.10 -7.29 -7.55
C GLY A 183 22.50 -6.72 -6.19
N TRP A 184 21.62 -6.01 -5.52
CA TRP A 184 21.92 -5.50 -4.18
C TRP A 184 21.76 -6.63 -3.17
N PRO A 185 22.72 -6.79 -2.24
CA PRO A 185 22.58 -7.79 -1.19
C PRO A 185 21.40 -7.45 -0.28
N ASP A 186 20.74 -8.49 0.19
CA ASP A 186 19.66 -8.42 1.19
C ASP A 186 20.17 -7.86 2.53
#